data_026cc3cec8f24ed28af79617564d1a3e
#
_entry.id   026cc3cec8f24ed28af79617564d1a3e
#
_cell.length_a   1.000
_cell.length_b   1.000
_cell.length_c   1.000
_cell.angle_alpha   90.00
_cell.angle_beta   90.00
_cell.angle_gamma   90.00
#
_symmetry.space_group_name_H-M   'P 1'
#
loop_
_entity.id
_entity.type
_entity.pdbx_description
1 polymer ?
#
loop_
_entity_poly.entity_id
_entity_poly.type
_entity_poly.pdbx_seq_one_letter_code
_entity_poly.pdbx_strand_id
1 'polypeptide(L)'
;MSATFFLFILIIGTCSLHSLAQKCPAPPRCPPISPPPRPRPFPRVRPRPPLYPPSLNPMPRQPSNNPGPLANRARILFITQELKRNITFDPRNYTGTWVGNNYCLFRGFFCDTVPDRNITGLAAIEFNGARFGGNLNFYRFIMNLPDIAIFHANSNNFSGPINSNLNQLRYFYELDLSNNKFIGGFPSNVLRAQKLMFVDIRFNNYLGPVPAQAFNIDTDVLFVNNNQFNRTIPTNFGNTPALYITLANNQLTGPIPRSIGRAWNTLTEALFLRNRLTGCLPFEIGYLQKATVLDFGTNLLTGPIPQSFGCLAKLQYLNMAHNLFYGPIPEVLCRLPNAFNFTLTYNYFTQVGPQCRRLIRARRLNVNRNCIMGLPGQRPAAECARFFAKPRSCARESSFSFIPCTLPASSMKIASPPTDDEAPAPQSYKALHAPPH
;
A
#
# COMPACT_ATOMS: atom_id res chain seq x y z
N MET A 1 9.45 9.98 -5.38
CA MET A 1 9.96 8.83 -6.17
C MET A 1 8.99 7.70 -6.01
N SER A 2 8.70 7.04 -6.86
CA SER A 2 7.72 6.90 -7.88
C SER A 2 6.76 5.72 -7.57
N ALA A 3 5.49 6.01 -7.46
CA ALA A 3 4.35 5.09 -7.41
C ALA A 3 4.40 3.91 -8.42
N THR A 4 5.24 4.00 -9.42
CA THR A 4 5.32 3.05 -10.53
C THR A 4 5.74 1.64 -10.10
N PHE A 5 6.47 1.50 -9.03
CA PHE A 5 7.00 0.20 -8.59
C PHE A 5 6.01 -0.63 -7.77
N PHE A 6 5.15 0.02 -6.98
CA PHE A 6 4.13 -0.69 -6.19
C PHE A 6 3.00 -1.25 -7.06
N LEU A 7 2.64 -0.55 -8.14
CA LEU A 7 1.62 -1.03 -9.08
C LEU A 7 2.09 -2.27 -9.87
N PHE A 8 3.38 -2.36 -10.19
CA PHE A 8 3.95 -3.52 -10.91
C PHE A 8 3.94 -4.81 -10.09
N ILE A 9 4.17 -4.74 -8.79
CA ILE A 9 4.16 -5.95 -7.92
C ILE A 9 2.73 -6.51 -7.76
N LEU A 10 1.70 -5.67 -7.83
CA LEU A 10 0.31 -6.11 -7.78
C LEU A 10 -0.19 -6.73 -9.10
N ILE A 11 0.44 -6.39 -10.24
CA ILE A 11 0.04 -6.89 -11.58
C ILE A 11 0.67 -8.24 -11.93
N ILE A 12 1.86 -8.55 -11.43
CA ILE A 12 2.59 -9.81 -11.76
C ILE A 12 2.00 -11.06 -11.09
N GLY A 13 1.14 -10.91 -10.09
CA GLY A 13 0.52 -12.04 -9.37
C GLY A 13 -0.65 -12.74 -10.09
N THR A 14 -1.01 -12.39 -11.33
CA THR A 14 -2.20 -12.94 -11.99
C THR A 14 -1.96 -13.67 -13.31
N CYS A 15 -0.73 -14.00 -13.69
CA CYS A 15 -0.47 -14.86 -14.85
C CYS A 15 0.13 -16.19 -14.44
N SER A 16 -0.73 -17.17 -14.20
CA SER A 16 -0.34 -18.59 -14.34
C SER A 16 -1.57 -19.49 -14.58
N LEU A 17 -1.44 -20.30 -15.64
CA LEU A 17 -2.14 -21.52 -15.98
C LEU A 17 -3.52 -21.43 -16.64
N HIS A 18 -3.55 -21.62 -17.98
CA HIS A 18 -4.10 -22.86 -18.53
C HIS A 18 -3.65 -23.02 -19.98
N SER A 19 -2.79 -24.01 -20.22
CA SER A 19 -2.49 -24.52 -21.56
C SER A 19 -3.52 -25.58 -21.94
N LEU A 20 -4.18 -25.41 -23.07
CA LEU A 20 -4.74 -26.53 -23.84
C LEU A 20 -4.45 -26.25 -25.32
N ALA A 21 -3.68 -27.16 -25.89
CA ALA A 21 -3.27 -27.14 -27.28
C ALA A 21 -4.45 -27.46 -28.20
N GLN A 22 -4.71 -26.60 -29.17
CA GLN A 22 -5.40 -26.98 -30.42
C GLN A 22 -4.58 -26.52 -31.63
N LYS A 23 -4.28 -27.48 -32.46
CA LYS A 23 -3.62 -27.33 -33.77
C LYS A 23 -4.49 -26.52 -34.72
N CYS A 24 -3.95 -25.45 -35.29
CA CYS A 24 -4.51 -24.80 -36.48
C CYS A 24 -3.55 -24.97 -37.68
N PRO A 25 -4.07 -25.11 -38.90
CA PRO A 25 -3.28 -25.28 -40.10
C PRO A 25 -2.63 -23.97 -40.57
N ALA A 26 -1.51 -24.07 -41.26
CA ALA A 26 -0.67 -22.95 -41.73
C ALA A 26 -1.36 -22.09 -42.82
N PRO A 27 -1.25 -20.76 -42.75
CA PRO A 27 -1.67 -19.86 -43.83
C PRO A 27 -0.60 -19.65 -44.90
N PRO A 28 -0.97 -19.20 -46.10
CA PRO A 28 -0.06 -19.04 -47.24
C PRO A 28 0.92 -17.87 -47.08
N ARG A 29 2.06 -17.98 -47.73
CA ARG A 29 3.18 -17.04 -47.71
C ARG A 29 2.84 -15.69 -48.32
N CYS A 30 3.01 -14.62 -47.56
CA CYS A 30 3.06 -13.24 -48.08
C CYS A 30 4.49 -12.82 -48.47
N PRO A 31 4.65 -11.92 -49.47
CA PRO A 31 5.95 -11.46 -49.92
C PRO A 31 6.65 -10.53 -48.91
N PRO A 32 7.98 -10.34 -48.97
CA PRO A 32 8.73 -9.63 -47.95
C PRO A 32 8.45 -8.13 -47.97
N ILE A 33 8.06 -7.58 -46.84
CA ILE A 33 7.89 -6.15 -46.59
C ILE A 33 9.27 -5.59 -46.20
N SER A 34 9.68 -4.51 -46.85
CA SER A 34 10.89 -3.77 -46.54
C SER A 34 10.89 -3.24 -45.10
N PRO A 35 12.00 -3.27 -44.38
CA PRO A 35 12.05 -2.80 -42.99
C PRO A 35 11.85 -1.29 -42.93
N PRO A 36 11.08 -0.81 -41.92
CA PRO A 36 10.90 0.62 -41.68
C PRO A 36 12.20 1.29 -41.25
N PRO A 37 12.39 2.60 -41.53
CA PRO A 37 13.60 3.33 -41.15
C PRO A 37 13.78 3.34 -39.62
N ARG A 38 15.03 3.15 -39.19
CA ARG A 38 15.38 3.14 -37.74
C ARG A 38 14.97 4.45 -37.06
N PRO A 39 14.31 4.40 -35.90
CA PRO A 39 14.05 5.60 -35.14
C PRO A 39 15.36 6.23 -34.66
N ARG A 40 15.42 7.56 -34.69
CA ARG A 40 16.57 8.32 -34.17
C ARG A 40 16.74 8.01 -32.65
N PRO A 41 17.98 7.90 -32.15
CA PRO A 41 18.23 7.66 -30.76
C PRO A 41 17.70 8.82 -29.93
N PHE A 42 16.82 8.48 -28.95
CA PHE A 42 16.40 9.41 -27.92
C PHE A 42 17.63 9.88 -27.12
N PRO A 43 17.64 11.12 -26.60
CA PRO A 43 18.68 11.57 -25.67
C PRO A 43 18.77 10.60 -24.52
N ARG A 44 19.97 10.12 -24.21
CA ARG A 44 20.20 9.26 -23.03
C ARG A 44 19.85 10.05 -21.78
N VAL A 45 18.66 9.82 -21.26
CA VAL A 45 18.35 10.12 -19.86
C VAL A 45 19.22 9.19 -19.04
N ARG A 46 20.13 9.75 -18.26
CA ARG A 46 20.89 8.96 -17.26
C ARG A 46 19.90 8.21 -16.40
N PRO A 47 20.03 6.89 -16.24
CA PRO A 47 19.18 6.16 -15.29
C PRO A 47 19.41 6.76 -13.91
N ARG A 48 18.34 7.26 -13.30
CA ARG A 48 18.35 7.53 -11.86
C ARG A 48 18.53 6.20 -11.13
N PRO A 49 19.30 6.14 -10.05
CA PRO A 49 19.48 4.92 -9.31
C PRO A 49 18.13 4.38 -8.85
N PRO A 50 17.97 3.05 -8.79
CA PRO A 50 16.74 2.41 -8.33
C PRO A 50 16.45 2.79 -6.88
N LEU A 51 15.19 3.07 -6.60
CA LEU A 51 14.60 3.44 -5.30
C LEU A 51 14.27 2.25 -4.40
N TYR A 52 14.92 1.15 -4.62
CA TYR A 52 15.12 0.19 -3.55
C TYR A 52 16.42 0.54 -2.88
N PRO A 53 16.48 0.53 -1.56
CA PRO A 53 17.78 0.36 -0.94
C PRO A 53 18.39 -0.86 -1.62
N PRO A 54 19.59 -0.74 -2.19
CA PRO A 54 20.24 -1.88 -2.80
C PRO A 54 20.20 -3.00 -1.78
N SER A 55 19.64 -4.13 -2.20
CA SER A 55 19.79 -5.35 -1.43
C SER A 55 21.28 -5.46 -1.12
N LEU A 56 21.61 -5.32 0.15
CA LEU A 56 23.00 -5.47 0.64
C LEU A 56 23.95 -4.33 0.23
N ASN A 57 23.70 -3.11 0.68
CA ASN A 57 24.85 -2.36 1.15
C ASN A 57 25.43 -3.14 2.35
N PRO A 58 26.75 -3.38 2.39
CA PRO A 58 27.33 -4.00 3.57
C PRO A 58 26.90 -3.14 4.77
N MET A 59 26.18 -3.76 5.71
CA MET A 59 25.78 -3.11 6.95
C MET A 59 26.93 -2.31 7.53
N PRO A 60 26.67 -1.18 8.20
CA PRO A 60 27.71 -0.50 8.96
C PRO A 60 28.45 -1.55 9.77
N ARG A 61 29.78 -1.58 9.65
CA ARG A 61 30.63 -2.50 10.40
C ARG A 61 30.17 -2.46 11.84
N GLN A 62 29.90 -3.63 12.41
CA GLN A 62 29.60 -3.76 13.83
C GLN A 62 30.60 -2.92 14.65
N PRO A 63 30.13 -2.20 15.68
CA PRO A 63 31.02 -1.48 16.59
C PRO A 63 32.11 -2.42 17.09
N SER A 64 33.31 -1.90 17.20
CA SER A 64 34.57 -2.56 17.57
C SER A 64 34.47 -3.76 18.49
N ASN A 65 35.40 -4.69 18.34
CA ASN A 65 35.55 -5.99 19.01
C ASN A 65 35.61 -5.98 20.56
N ASN A 66 35.24 -4.92 21.22
CA ASN A 66 35.11 -4.86 22.67
C ASN A 66 33.65 -4.41 23.00
N PRO A 67 32.67 -5.33 22.99
CA PRO A 67 31.33 -4.97 23.36
C PRO A 67 31.31 -4.59 24.84
N GLY A 68 31.05 -3.33 25.12
CA GLY A 68 30.66 -2.90 26.46
C GLY A 68 29.49 -3.76 26.98
N PRO A 69 29.05 -3.58 28.22
CA PRO A 69 27.98 -4.40 28.78
C PRO A 69 26.72 -4.30 27.88
N LEU A 70 26.28 -5.45 27.34
CA LEU A 70 25.09 -5.51 26.51
C LEU A 70 23.86 -5.25 27.38
N ALA A 71 23.04 -4.31 26.95
CA ALA A 71 21.79 -3.99 27.63
C ALA A 71 20.89 -5.23 27.73
N ASN A 72 20.33 -5.48 28.91
CA ASN A 72 19.36 -6.55 29.14
C ASN A 72 19.81 -7.97 28.67
N ARG A 73 21.12 -8.24 28.64
CA ARG A 73 21.69 -9.48 28.07
C ARG A 73 20.96 -10.75 28.51
N ALA A 74 20.87 -11.00 29.82
CA ALA A 74 20.27 -12.22 30.33
C ALA A 74 18.82 -12.41 29.87
N ARG A 75 18.06 -11.31 29.86
CA ARG A 75 16.66 -11.29 29.41
C ARG A 75 16.56 -11.63 27.93
N ILE A 76 17.35 -10.97 27.07
CA ILE A 76 17.31 -11.18 25.61
C ILE A 76 17.74 -12.60 25.27
N LEU A 77 18.80 -13.12 25.90
CA LEU A 77 19.22 -14.51 25.70
C LEU A 77 18.12 -15.50 26.09
N PHE A 78 17.49 -15.31 27.24
CA PHE A 78 16.40 -16.18 27.72
C PHE A 78 15.24 -16.23 26.73
N ILE A 79 14.69 -15.06 26.33
CA ILE A 79 13.56 -15.01 25.40
C ILE A 79 13.92 -15.50 23.99
N THR A 80 15.18 -15.34 23.57
CA THR A 80 15.66 -15.89 22.30
C THR A 80 15.68 -17.40 22.32
N GLN A 81 16.09 -18.01 23.43
CA GLN A 81 16.02 -19.47 23.58
C GLN A 81 14.57 -19.98 23.67
N GLU A 82 13.63 -19.20 24.26
CA GLU A 82 12.21 -19.53 24.21
C GLU A 82 11.67 -19.46 22.78
N LEU A 83 12.02 -18.41 22.00
CA LEU A 83 11.62 -18.30 20.60
C LEU A 83 12.18 -19.48 19.79
N LYS A 84 13.46 -19.82 19.98
CA LYS A 84 14.11 -20.95 19.29
C LYS A 84 13.33 -22.27 19.49
N ARG A 85 12.79 -22.52 20.69
CA ARG A 85 11.97 -23.70 20.98
C ARG A 85 10.61 -23.70 20.26
N ASN A 86 10.07 -22.50 19.96
CA ASN A 86 8.80 -22.33 19.28
C ASN A 86 8.93 -22.37 17.74
N ILE A 87 10.16 -22.24 17.21
CA ILE A 87 10.43 -22.38 15.78
C ILE A 87 10.49 -23.87 15.43
N THR A 88 9.49 -24.34 14.69
CA THR A 88 9.35 -25.75 14.29
C THR A 88 10.04 -26.07 12.97
N PHE A 89 10.42 -25.04 12.19
CA PHE A 89 11.06 -25.17 10.89
C PHE A 89 12.00 -23.98 10.66
N ASP A 90 13.27 -24.26 10.41
CA ASP A 90 14.34 -23.28 10.17
C ASP A 90 15.28 -23.73 9.04
N PRO A 91 14.83 -23.72 7.79
CA PRO A 91 15.60 -24.27 6.66
C PRO A 91 16.86 -23.47 6.34
N ARG A 92 16.99 -22.27 6.88
CA ARG A 92 18.14 -21.39 6.66
C ARG A 92 19.11 -21.37 7.84
N ASN A 93 18.86 -22.19 8.85
CA ASN A 93 19.69 -22.34 10.05
C ASN A 93 20.02 -21.01 10.77
N TYR A 94 19.02 -20.15 10.92
CA TYR A 94 19.17 -18.93 11.74
C TYR A 94 19.41 -19.29 13.19
N THR A 95 18.56 -20.18 13.74
CA THR A 95 18.59 -20.59 15.14
C THR A 95 19.85 -21.34 15.52
N GLY A 96 20.55 -21.95 14.56
CA GLY A 96 21.86 -22.57 14.77
C GLY A 96 22.94 -21.56 15.18
N THR A 97 22.78 -20.30 14.79
CA THR A 97 23.71 -19.22 15.17
C THR A 97 23.40 -18.60 16.53
N TRP A 98 22.22 -18.92 17.13
CA TRP A 98 21.79 -18.31 18.41
C TRP A 98 22.39 -19.09 19.59
N VAL A 99 23.72 -19.02 19.68
CA VAL A 99 24.54 -19.66 20.70
C VAL A 99 25.55 -18.69 21.31
N GLY A 100 25.93 -18.92 22.56
CA GLY A 100 26.86 -18.03 23.28
C GLY A 100 26.15 -16.86 23.94
N ASN A 101 26.97 -15.88 24.39
CA ASN A 101 26.53 -14.79 25.27
C ASN A 101 26.35 -13.45 24.56
N ASN A 102 26.70 -13.35 23.28
CA ASN A 102 26.61 -12.11 22.51
C ASN A 102 25.51 -12.21 21.46
N TYR A 103 24.31 -11.76 21.81
CA TYR A 103 23.16 -11.78 20.90
C TYR A 103 23.34 -10.90 19.66
N CYS A 104 24.25 -9.93 19.68
CA CYS A 104 24.54 -9.11 18.50
C CYS A 104 25.22 -9.89 17.36
N LEU A 105 25.70 -11.11 17.65
CA LEU A 105 26.26 -12.02 16.65
C LEU A 105 25.23 -13.03 16.11
N PHE A 106 24.02 -13.04 16.66
CA PHE A 106 22.97 -13.93 16.22
C PHE A 106 22.45 -13.48 14.85
N ARG A 107 22.31 -14.41 13.94
CA ARG A 107 21.79 -14.10 12.62
C ARG A 107 20.36 -13.53 12.72
N GLY A 108 20.14 -12.36 12.10
CA GLY A 108 18.89 -11.63 12.15
C GLY A 108 18.77 -10.68 13.34
N PHE A 109 19.79 -10.53 14.17
CA PHE A 109 19.82 -9.59 15.29
C PHE A 109 20.81 -8.46 15.00
N PHE A 110 20.37 -7.22 15.18
CA PHE A 110 21.19 -6.03 14.92
C PHE A 110 21.20 -5.14 16.14
N CYS A 111 22.41 -4.85 16.59
CA CYS A 111 22.64 -3.98 17.73
C CYS A 111 23.08 -2.59 17.30
N ASP A 112 22.67 -1.59 18.07
CA ASP A 112 23.11 -0.21 17.91
C ASP A 112 23.20 0.46 19.29
N THR A 113 23.74 1.67 19.33
CA THR A 113 23.81 2.47 20.57
C THR A 113 22.41 2.97 20.91
N VAL A 114 21.92 2.65 22.11
CA VAL A 114 20.63 3.12 22.59
C VAL A 114 20.69 4.63 22.81
N PRO A 115 19.81 5.43 22.19
CA PRO A 115 19.98 6.87 22.02
C PRO A 115 20.19 7.68 23.30
N ASP A 116 19.58 7.28 24.42
CA ASP A 116 19.57 8.02 25.69
C ASP A 116 20.38 7.36 26.79
N ARG A 117 21.07 6.24 26.50
CA ARG A 117 21.82 5.48 27.52
C ARG A 117 23.27 5.20 27.16
N ASN A 118 23.68 5.50 25.93
CA ASN A 118 25.03 5.26 25.42
C ASN A 118 25.57 3.83 25.68
N ILE A 119 24.70 2.84 25.61
CA ILE A 119 25.02 1.41 25.74
C ILE A 119 24.56 0.66 24.49
N THR A 120 25.22 -0.44 24.17
CA THR A 120 24.80 -1.29 23.04
C THR A 120 23.53 -2.07 23.41
N GLY A 121 22.47 -1.92 22.61
CA GLY A 121 21.19 -2.61 22.73
C GLY A 121 20.77 -3.31 21.45
N LEU A 122 19.80 -4.22 21.55
CA LEU A 122 19.18 -4.86 20.38
C LEU A 122 18.21 -3.87 19.72
N ALA A 123 18.66 -3.26 18.63
CA ALA A 123 17.90 -2.24 17.91
C ALA A 123 16.95 -2.81 16.86
N ALA A 124 17.35 -3.86 16.14
CA ALA A 124 16.52 -4.44 15.10
C ALA A 124 16.58 -5.97 15.08
N ILE A 125 15.47 -6.56 14.66
CA ILE A 125 15.37 -7.99 14.33
C ILE A 125 14.87 -8.11 12.89
N GLU A 126 15.62 -8.85 12.08
CA GLU A 126 15.30 -9.10 10.69
C GLU A 126 15.28 -10.60 10.37
N PHE A 127 14.08 -11.13 10.32
CA PHE A 127 13.81 -12.52 9.94
C PHE A 127 13.22 -12.61 8.53
N ASN A 128 13.43 -11.61 7.71
CA ASN A 128 12.87 -11.54 6.36
C ASN A 128 13.26 -12.74 5.52
N GLY A 129 12.26 -13.49 5.04
CA GLY A 129 12.46 -14.68 4.22
C GLY A 129 13.25 -15.80 4.92
N ALA A 130 13.34 -15.81 6.25
CA ALA A 130 13.97 -16.91 6.99
C ALA A 130 13.25 -18.24 6.77
N ARG A 131 11.98 -18.18 6.34
CA ARG A 131 11.08 -19.31 6.16
C ARG A 131 10.81 -20.07 7.46
N PHE A 132 10.84 -19.37 8.57
CA PHE A 132 10.51 -19.94 9.86
C PHE A 132 9.09 -20.51 9.87
N GLY A 133 8.92 -21.68 10.50
CA GLY A 133 7.62 -22.23 10.88
C GLY A 133 7.45 -22.21 12.39
N GLY A 134 6.18 -22.25 12.84
CA GLY A 134 5.83 -22.24 14.25
C GLY A 134 5.06 -21.02 14.68
N ASN A 135 4.94 -20.85 15.99
CA ASN A 135 4.28 -19.70 16.60
C ASN A 135 5.35 -18.71 17.07
N LEU A 136 5.29 -17.47 16.58
CA LEU A 136 6.19 -16.42 16.98
C LEU A 136 6.09 -16.09 18.48
N ASN A 137 4.94 -16.41 19.12
CA ASN A 137 4.63 -16.01 20.49
C ASN A 137 4.95 -14.53 20.75
N PHE A 138 4.37 -13.69 19.92
CA PHE A 138 4.69 -12.26 19.81
C PHE A 138 4.72 -11.56 21.17
N TYR A 139 3.77 -11.89 22.07
CA TYR A 139 3.69 -11.31 23.39
C TYR A 139 4.96 -11.59 24.22
N ARG A 140 5.41 -12.83 24.29
CA ARG A 140 6.58 -13.18 25.10
C ARG A 140 7.87 -12.67 24.51
N PHE A 141 7.97 -12.63 23.19
CA PHE A 141 9.20 -12.25 22.51
C PHE A 141 9.36 -10.73 22.43
N ILE A 142 8.53 -10.03 21.65
CA ILE A 142 8.70 -8.59 21.37
C ILE A 142 8.59 -7.74 22.64
N MET A 143 7.62 -8.05 23.52
CA MET A 143 7.41 -7.27 24.74
C MET A 143 8.60 -7.30 25.71
N ASN A 144 9.46 -8.27 25.56
CA ASN A 144 10.66 -8.41 26.39
C ASN A 144 11.94 -7.86 25.73
N LEU A 145 11.80 -7.13 24.62
CA LEU A 145 12.86 -6.43 23.89
C LEU A 145 12.75 -4.92 24.11
N PRO A 146 13.17 -4.37 25.24
CA PRO A 146 12.89 -2.98 25.63
C PRO A 146 13.52 -1.93 24.71
N ASP A 147 14.57 -2.31 24.00
CA ASP A 147 15.35 -1.40 23.16
C ASP A 147 15.06 -1.58 21.66
N ILE A 148 14.12 -2.47 21.32
CA ILE A 148 13.79 -2.75 19.93
C ILE A 148 13.17 -1.52 19.25
N ALA A 149 13.65 -1.23 18.05
CA ALA A 149 13.14 -0.17 17.19
C ALA A 149 12.46 -0.75 15.93
N ILE A 150 13.03 -1.80 15.35
CA ILE A 150 12.60 -2.43 14.11
C ILE A 150 12.33 -3.92 14.34
N PHE A 151 11.19 -4.40 13.88
CA PHE A 151 10.90 -5.82 13.82
C PHE A 151 10.35 -6.22 12.46
N HIS A 152 11.17 -6.91 11.69
CA HIS A 152 10.81 -7.43 10.38
C HIS A 152 10.81 -8.95 10.39
N ALA A 153 9.68 -9.55 10.07
CA ALA A 153 9.52 -10.99 9.99
C ALA A 153 8.70 -11.40 8.76
N ASN A 154 8.86 -10.67 7.65
CA ASN A 154 8.11 -10.99 6.45
C ASN A 154 8.55 -12.31 5.80
N SER A 155 7.65 -12.89 5.01
CA SER A 155 7.92 -14.09 4.22
C SER A 155 8.38 -15.28 5.08
N ASN A 156 7.62 -15.52 6.15
CA ASN A 156 7.75 -16.69 7.01
C ASN A 156 6.44 -17.49 7.03
N ASN A 157 6.39 -18.49 7.89
CA ASN A 157 5.20 -19.32 8.10
C ASN A 157 4.70 -19.20 9.56
N PHE A 158 4.89 -18.03 10.16
CA PHE A 158 4.38 -17.76 11.49
C PHE A 158 2.86 -17.71 11.51
N SER A 159 2.27 -18.23 12.57
CA SER A 159 0.82 -18.32 12.76
C SER A 159 0.43 -17.85 14.18
N GLY A 160 -0.88 -17.83 14.43
CA GLY A 160 -1.44 -17.41 15.70
C GLY A 160 -1.87 -15.94 15.71
N PRO A 161 -2.52 -15.48 16.79
CA PRO A 161 -2.95 -14.09 16.93
C PRO A 161 -1.82 -13.19 17.46
N ILE A 162 -1.89 -11.90 17.16
CA ILE A 162 -1.04 -10.87 17.74
C ILE A 162 -1.85 -10.14 18.84
N ASN A 163 -1.62 -10.50 20.09
CA ASN A 163 -2.38 -9.98 21.23
C ASN A 163 -1.52 -9.14 22.19
N SER A 164 -0.51 -8.43 21.68
CA SER A 164 0.49 -7.76 22.50
C SER A 164 0.25 -6.26 22.57
N ASN A 165 0.44 -5.66 23.75
CA ASN A 165 0.37 -4.23 23.96
C ASN A 165 1.78 -3.63 23.86
N LEU A 166 2.08 -2.95 22.76
CA LEU A 166 3.42 -2.42 22.46
C LEU A 166 3.68 -1.00 22.98
N ASN A 167 2.80 -0.46 23.84
CA ASN A 167 2.94 0.91 24.38
C ASN A 167 4.21 1.10 25.25
N GLN A 168 4.81 0.03 25.73
CA GLN A 168 6.05 0.06 26.55
C GLN A 168 7.34 0.09 25.71
N LEU A 169 7.22 -0.13 24.39
CA LEU A 169 8.38 -0.14 23.47
C LEU A 169 8.69 1.29 23.02
N ARG A 170 9.57 1.93 23.75
CA ARG A 170 9.89 3.37 23.64
C ARG A 170 10.43 3.78 22.27
N TYR A 171 11.17 2.87 21.59
CA TYR A 171 11.87 3.15 20.35
C TYR A 171 11.21 2.51 19.14
N PHE A 172 10.12 1.75 19.34
CA PHE A 172 9.52 0.92 18.30
C PHE A 172 8.81 1.75 17.25
N TYR A 173 9.29 1.71 16.00
CA TYR A 173 8.74 2.49 14.89
C TYR A 173 8.48 1.71 13.60
N GLU A 174 9.05 0.49 13.44
CA GLU A 174 8.74 -0.34 12.27
C GLU A 174 8.28 -1.74 12.64
N LEU A 175 7.17 -2.16 12.03
CA LEU A 175 6.62 -3.50 12.13
C LEU A 175 6.30 -4.06 10.76
N ASP A 176 7.02 -5.10 10.32
CA ASP A 176 6.71 -5.88 9.13
C ASP A 176 6.44 -7.34 9.48
N LEU A 177 5.17 -7.73 9.41
CA LEU A 177 4.69 -9.11 9.60
C LEU A 177 4.10 -9.67 8.31
N SER A 178 4.37 -9.06 7.18
CA SER A 178 3.76 -9.43 5.91
C SER A 178 4.13 -10.85 5.44
N ASN A 179 3.30 -11.42 4.58
CA ASN A 179 3.52 -12.77 4.01
C ASN A 179 3.74 -13.84 5.09
N ASN A 180 2.77 -13.98 5.98
CA ASN A 180 2.74 -14.98 7.04
C ASN A 180 1.35 -15.66 7.11
N LYS A 181 1.07 -16.38 8.19
CA LYS A 181 -0.22 -17.05 8.46
C LYS A 181 -0.88 -16.55 9.74
N PHE A 182 -0.62 -15.29 10.13
CA PHE A 182 -1.25 -14.70 11.31
C PHE A 182 -2.77 -14.65 11.14
N ILE A 183 -3.49 -14.89 12.24
CA ILE A 183 -4.95 -14.98 12.30
C ILE A 183 -5.53 -14.04 13.36
N GLY A 184 -6.85 -13.98 13.43
CA GLY A 184 -7.58 -13.15 14.40
C GLY A 184 -7.98 -11.80 13.84
N GLY A 185 -8.35 -10.87 14.70
CA GLY A 185 -8.67 -9.50 14.33
C GLY A 185 -7.43 -8.66 14.04
N PHE A 186 -7.68 -7.40 13.63
CA PHE A 186 -6.60 -6.42 13.49
C PHE A 186 -5.81 -6.33 14.80
N PRO A 187 -4.47 -6.35 14.77
CA PRO A 187 -3.64 -6.31 15.99
C PRO A 187 -3.65 -4.92 16.64
N SER A 188 -4.81 -4.49 17.14
CA SER A 188 -5.07 -3.12 17.63
C SER A 188 -4.11 -2.68 18.73
N ASN A 189 -3.58 -3.62 19.49
CA ASN A 189 -2.62 -3.30 20.55
C ASN A 189 -1.26 -2.82 20.00
N VAL A 190 -0.93 -3.15 18.74
CA VAL A 190 0.25 -2.64 18.03
C VAL A 190 0.14 -1.12 17.84
N LEU A 191 -1.08 -0.62 17.62
CA LEU A 191 -1.36 0.81 17.40
C LEU A 191 -1.11 1.70 18.65
N ARG A 192 -0.76 1.11 19.77
CA ARG A 192 -0.39 1.84 20.99
C ARG A 192 1.09 2.18 21.06
N ALA A 193 1.91 1.70 20.13
CA ALA A 193 3.30 2.12 19.99
C ALA A 193 3.34 3.59 19.54
N GLN A 194 3.96 4.45 20.35
CA GLN A 194 3.86 5.91 20.19
C GLN A 194 4.62 6.47 18.98
N LYS A 195 5.57 5.72 18.46
CA LYS A 195 6.47 6.14 17.36
C LYS A 195 6.37 5.22 16.14
N LEU A 196 5.26 4.51 16.00
CA LEU A 196 5.11 3.53 14.93
C LEU A 196 4.85 4.22 13.59
N MET A 197 5.87 4.31 12.75
CA MET A 197 5.81 4.99 11.44
C MET A 197 5.56 4.03 10.28
N PHE A 198 5.85 2.75 10.44
CA PHE A 198 5.68 1.75 9.39
C PHE A 198 4.94 0.53 9.93
N VAL A 199 3.79 0.20 9.30
CA VAL A 199 2.97 -0.98 9.65
C VAL A 199 2.66 -1.76 8.39
N ASP A 200 3.24 -2.96 8.28
CA ASP A 200 2.94 -3.89 7.21
C ASP A 200 2.46 -5.24 7.77
N ILE A 201 1.17 -5.50 7.61
CA ILE A 201 0.53 -6.76 8.00
C ILE A 201 -0.16 -7.44 6.80
N ARG A 202 0.22 -7.05 5.58
CA ARG A 202 -0.36 -7.60 4.34
C ARG A 202 -0.04 -9.09 4.15
N PHE A 203 -0.83 -9.75 3.32
CA PHE A 203 -0.69 -11.18 3.02
C PHE A 203 -0.66 -12.05 4.28
N ASN A 204 -1.75 -11.98 5.05
CA ASN A 204 -2.02 -12.78 6.23
C ASN A 204 -3.49 -13.27 6.22
N ASN A 205 -3.95 -13.83 7.33
CA ASN A 205 -5.32 -14.32 7.51
C ASN A 205 -6.11 -13.51 8.54
N TYR A 206 -5.77 -12.21 8.72
CA TYR A 206 -6.52 -11.33 9.61
C TYR A 206 -7.95 -11.12 9.11
N LEU A 207 -8.91 -11.04 10.03
CA LEU A 207 -10.33 -10.90 9.75
C LEU A 207 -11.00 -9.84 10.65
N GLY A 208 -12.28 -9.58 10.42
CA GLY A 208 -13.01 -8.59 11.20
C GLY A 208 -12.81 -7.14 10.69
N PRO A 209 -13.14 -6.12 11.48
CA PRO A 209 -13.01 -4.73 11.06
C PRO A 209 -11.56 -4.24 11.13
N VAL A 210 -11.21 -3.30 10.24
CA VAL A 210 -10.08 -2.40 10.46
C VAL A 210 -10.54 -1.37 11.51
N PRO A 211 -9.86 -1.24 12.67
CA PRO A 211 -10.33 -0.35 13.73
C PRO A 211 -10.09 1.12 13.38
N ALA A 212 -10.93 2.00 13.91
CA ALA A 212 -10.81 3.44 13.70
C ALA A 212 -9.44 4.00 14.14
N GLN A 213 -8.86 3.42 15.19
CA GLN A 213 -7.55 3.79 15.72
C GLN A 213 -6.42 3.64 14.70
N ALA A 214 -6.55 2.72 13.72
CA ALA A 214 -5.56 2.53 12.66
C ALA A 214 -5.35 3.78 11.79
N PHE A 215 -6.30 4.70 11.76
CA PHE A 215 -6.23 5.94 11.02
C PHE A 215 -5.93 7.17 11.89
N ASN A 216 -5.56 6.96 13.15
CA ASN A 216 -5.18 8.02 14.09
C ASN A 216 -3.71 7.89 14.56
N ILE A 217 -3.00 6.84 14.13
CA ILE A 217 -1.58 6.69 14.45
C ILE A 217 -0.76 7.58 13.51
N ASP A 218 0.36 8.08 14.03
CA ASP A 218 1.31 8.86 13.27
C ASP A 218 2.21 7.92 12.46
N THR A 219 1.68 7.42 11.34
CA THR A 219 2.37 6.45 10.48
C THR A 219 2.42 6.94 9.04
N ASP A 220 3.57 6.78 8.38
CA ASP A 220 3.73 7.08 6.96
C ASP A 220 3.16 5.96 6.08
N VAL A 221 3.20 4.72 6.58
CA VAL A 221 2.83 3.53 5.81
C VAL A 221 1.89 2.63 6.59
N LEU A 222 0.71 2.35 6.01
CA LEU A 222 -0.25 1.40 6.55
C LEU A 222 -0.67 0.38 5.47
N PHE A 223 -0.07 -0.81 5.49
CA PHE A 223 -0.36 -1.88 4.55
C PHE A 223 -1.11 -3.02 5.21
N VAL A 224 -2.40 -3.14 4.88
CA VAL A 224 -3.29 -4.19 5.41
C VAL A 224 -3.92 -5.04 4.30
N ASN A 225 -3.44 -4.91 3.08
CA ASN A 225 -3.98 -5.61 1.92
C ASN A 225 -3.77 -7.12 1.97
N ASN A 226 -4.54 -7.86 1.15
CA ASN A 226 -4.44 -9.32 1.07
C ASN A 226 -4.65 -9.99 2.44
N ASN A 227 -5.80 -9.66 3.05
CA ASN A 227 -6.32 -10.24 4.28
C ASN A 227 -7.81 -10.54 4.10
N GLN A 228 -8.52 -10.79 5.20
CA GLN A 228 -9.95 -11.07 5.21
C GLN A 228 -10.73 -9.98 5.99
N PHE A 229 -10.17 -8.76 6.06
CA PHE A 229 -10.84 -7.66 6.73
C PHE A 229 -12.19 -7.37 6.07
N ASN A 230 -13.22 -7.18 6.91
CA ASN A 230 -14.59 -6.95 6.48
C ASN A 230 -15.18 -5.73 7.22
N ARG A 231 -16.49 -5.46 7.03
CA ARG A 231 -17.16 -4.27 7.53
C ARG A 231 -16.80 -3.02 6.73
N THR A 232 -17.25 -1.89 7.19
CA THR A 232 -17.04 -0.60 6.52
C THR A 232 -15.68 -0.01 6.85
N ILE A 233 -15.17 0.82 5.96
CA ILE A 233 -14.03 1.68 6.27
C ILE A 233 -14.47 2.67 7.33
N PRO A 234 -13.75 2.83 8.46
CA PRO A 234 -14.10 3.76 9.52
C PRO A 234 -14.27 5.20 9.05
N THR A 235 -15.23 5.90 9.63
CA THR A 235 -15.59 7.27 9.23
C THR A 235 -14.48 8.30 9.48
N ASN A 236 -13.50 7.98 10.30
CA ASN A 236 -12.31 8.80 10.56
C ASN A 236 -11.12 8.49 9.65
N PHE A 237 -11.31 7.72 8.56
CA PHE A 237 -10.25 7.36 7.61
C PHE A 237 -9.35 8.55 7.22
N GLY A 238 -9.94 9.71 6.99
CA GLY A 238 -9.20 10.90 6.58
C GLY A 238 -8.43 11.63 7.71
N ASN A 239 -8.46 11.12 8.95
CA ASN A 239 -7.60 11.65 10.01
C ASN A 239 -6.17 11.12 9.93
N THR A 240 -5.93 10.19 9.01
CA THR A 240 -4.62 9.57 8.84
C THR A 240 -3.57 10.57 8.35
N PRO A 241 -2.38 10.62 8.94
CA PRO A 241 -1.24 11.34 8.40
C PRO A 241 -0.52 10.55 7.31
N ALA A 242 -0.87 9.27 7.10
CA ALA A 242 -0.15 8.36 6.22
C ALA A 242 -0.04 8.88 4.78
N LEU A 243 1.15 8.65 4.20
CA LEU A 243 1.44 8.90 2.80
C LEU A 243 0.92 7.75 1.92
N TYR A 244 1.02 6.51 2.42
CA TYR A 244 0.72 5.30 1.67
C TYR A 244 -0.22 4.38 2.45
N ILE A 245 -1.42 4.16 1.90
CA ILE A 245 -2.40 3.24 2.49
C ILE A 245 -2.84 2.22 1.46
N THR A 246 -2.80 0.93 1.81
CA THR A 246 -3.43 -0.09 1.00
C THR A 246 -4.37 -0.98 1.81
N LEU A 247 -5.65 -0.93 1.42
CA LEU A 247 -6.74 -1.77 1.92
C LEU A 247 -7.13 -2.85 0.89
N ALA A 248 -6.38 -2.99 -0.17
CA ALA A 248 -6.69 -3.82 -1.33
C ALA A 248 -6.86 -5.30 -0.99
N ASN A 249 -7.59 -6.05 -1.83
CA ASN A 249 -7.77 -7.50 -1.68
C ASN A 249 -8.24 -7.88 -0.27
N ASN A 250 -9.37 -7.33 0.15
CA ASN A 250 -10.07 -7.63 1.40
C ASN A 250 -11.57 -7.86 1.12
N GLN A 251 -12.39 -7.86 2.15
CA GLN A 251 -13.86 -8.02 2.05
C GLN A 251 -14.60 -6.78 2.58
N LEU A 252 -13.96 -5.59 2.49
CA LEU A 252 -14.52 -4.34 2.98
C LEU A 252 -15.79 -3.96 2.21
N THR A 253 -16.76 -3.43 2.92
CA THR A 253 -18.10 -3.08 2.41
C THR A 253 -18.42 -1.61 2.65
N GLY A 254 -19.58 -1.16 2.14
CA GLY A 254 -20.06 0.21 2.33
C GLY A 254 -19.30 1.26 1.53
N PRO A 255 -19.57 2.55 1.76
CA PRO A 255 -19.04 3.63 0.96
C PRO A 255 -17.60 4.02 1.37
N ILE A 256 -16.90 4.69 0.47
CA ILE A 256 -15.68 5.45 0.80
C ILE A 256 -16.09 6.62 1.72
N PRO A 257 -15.49 6.77 2.91
CA PRO A 257 -15.85 7.84 3.83
C PRO A 257 -15.53 9.23 3.29
N ARG A 258 -16.44 10.19 3.47
CA ARG A 258 -16.24 11.59 3.07
C ARG A 258 -15.03 12.24 3.75
N SER A 259 -14.67 11.75 4.94
CA SER A 259 -13.47 12.21 5.66
C SER A 259 -12.18 12.06 4.86
N ILE A 260 -12.14 11.21 3.83
CA ILE A 260 -10.95 11.01 2.98
C ILE A 260 -10.34 12.36 2.54
N GLY A 261 -11.16 13.37 2.30
CA GLY A 261 -10.68 14.71 1.94
C GLY A 261 -9.84 15.40 3.01
N ARG A 262 -9.87 14.96 4.28
CA ARG A 262 -9.04 15.53 5.35
C ARG A 262 -7.57 15.16 5.21
N ALA A 263 -7.27 14.06 4.52
CA ALA A 263 -5.89 13.64 4.22
C ALA A 263 -5.30 14.39 2.99
N TRP A 264 -5.73 15.62 2.76
CA TRP A 264 -5.49 16.42 1.56
C TRP A 264 -4.01 16.75 1.31
N ASN A 265 -3.21 16.88 2.37
CA ASN A 265 -1.81 17.28 2.32
C ASN A 265 -0.83 16.14 2.59
N THR A 266 -1.33 14.94 2.88
CA THR A 266 -0.49 13.78 3.20
C THR A 266 -0.66 12.66 2.19
N LEU A 267 -1.87 12.16 1.99
CA LEU A 267 -2.14 10.93 1.25
C LEU A 267 -1.66 11.01 -0.21
N THR A 268 -0.62 10.24 -0.51
CA THR A 268 0.00 10.15 -1.84
C THR A 268 -0.55 8.96 -2.63
N GLU A 269 -0.77 7.83 -1.96
CA GLU A 269 -1.33 6.64 -2.58
C GLU A 269 -2.40 6.01 -1.71
N ALA A 270 -3.55 5.68 -2.31
CA ALA A 270 -4.64 4.98 -1.66
C ALA A 270 -5.18 3.86 -2.56
N LEU A 271 -5.04 2.61 -2.10
CA LEU A 271 -5.46 1.44 -2.85
C LEU A 271 -6.62 0.73 -2.16
N PHE A 272 -7.79 0.72 -2.82
CA PHE A 272 -9.02 0.08 -2.35
C PHE A 272 -9.45 -1.10 -3.23
N LEU A 273 -8.63 -1.47 -4.23
CA LEU A 273 -9.03 -2.46 -5.24
C LEU A 273 -9.40 -3.81 -4.64
N ARG A 274 -10.25 -4.55 -5.36
CA ARG A 274 -10.70 -5.91 -4.99
C ARG A 274 -11.25 -5.97 -3.56
N ASN A 275 -12.33 -5.22 -3.36
CA ASN A 275 -13.16 -5.24 -2.16
C ASN A 275 -14.64 -5.38 -2.55
N ARG A 276 -15.56 -5.16 -1.61
CA ARG A 276 -17.01 -5.14 -1.81
C ARG A 276 -17.58 -3.76 -1.51
N LEU A 277 -16.80 -2.70 -1.78
CA LEU A 277 -17.20 -1.32 -1.52
C LEU A 277 -18.38 -0.92 -2.42
N THR A 278 -19.31 -0.15 -1.87
CA THR A 278 -20.56 0.24 -2.51
C THR A 278 -20.78 1.75 -2.42
N GLY A 279 -21.85 2.24 -3.05
CA GLY A 279 -22.20 3.66 -3.03
C GLY A 279 -21.36 4.50 -3.98
N CYS A 280 -21.52 5.80 -3.89
CA CYS A 280 -20.90 6.76 -4.79
C CYS A 280 -19.59 7.30 -4.23
N LEU A 281 -18.67 7.68 -5.10
CA LEU A 281 -17.44 8.34 -4.67
C LEU A 281 -17.76 9.72 -4.08
N PRO A 282 -17.24 10.06 -2.89
CA PRO A 282 -17.42 11.39 -2.33
C PRO A 282 -16.60 12.42 -3.12
N PHE A 283 -17.16 13.61 -3.33
CA PHE A 283 -16.46 14.69 -4.04
C PHE A 283 -15.20 15.15 -3.28
N GLU A 284 -15.14 14.91 -1.99
CA GLU A 284 -14.01 15.23 -1.11
C GLU A 284 -12.71 14.52 -1.53
N ILE A 285 -12.77 13.48 -2.36
CA ILE A 285 -11.57 12.88 -2.98
C ILE A 285 -10.79 13.96 -3.77
N GLY A 286 -11.49 14.91 -4.39
CA GLY A 286 -10.85 16.02 -5.11
C GLY A 286 -9.93 16.91 -4.26
N TYR A 287 -10.02 16.85 -2.94
CA TYR A 287 -9.12 17.60 -2.05
C TYR A 287 -7.72 16.97 -1.93
N LEU A 288 -7.51 15.72 -2.34
CA LEU A 288 -6.25 15.00 -2.18
C LEU A 288 -5.16 15.55 -3.12
N GLN A 289 -4.67 16.73 -2.86
CA GLN A 289 -3.74 17.47 -3.74
C GLN A 289 -2.37 16.79 -3.89
N LYS A 290 -1.99 15.92 -2.95
CA LYS A 290 -0.74 15.14 -2.99
C LYS A 290 -0.91 13.80 -3.72
N ALA A 291 -2.14 13.35 -3.95
CA ALA A 291 -2.41 12.02 -4.51
C ALA A 291 -1.82 11.83 -5.91
N THR A 292 -1.03 10.80 -6.07
CA THR A 292 -0.43 10.34 -7.33
C THR A 292 -1.07 9.05 -7.83
N VAL A 293 -1.54 8.19 -6.92
CA VAL A 293 -2.17 6.91 -7.23
C VAL A 293 -3.46 6.74 -6.45
N LEU A 294 -4.56 6.50 -7.17
CA LEU A 294 -5.85 6.12 -6.60
C LEU A 294 -6.35 4.86 -7.32
N ASP A 295 -6.61 3.81 -6.56
CA ASP A 295 -7.14 2.56 -7.12
C ASP A 295 -8.42 2.12 -6.42
N PHE A 296 -9.55 2.17 -7.13
CA PHE A 296 -10.88 1.73 -6.71
C PHE A 296 -11.33 0.48 -7.48
N GLY A 297 -10.46 -0.14 -8.27
CA GLY A 297 -10.80 -1.22 -9.21
C GLY A 297 -11.43 -2.43 -8.53
N THR A 298 -12.30 -3.12 -9.23
CA THR A 298 -12.97 -4.35 -8.79
C THR A 298 -13.68 -4.17 -7.44
N ASN A 299 -14.76 -3.39 -7.48
CA ASN A 299 -15.65 -3.10 -6.36
C ASN A 299 -17.11 -3.06 -6.87
N LEU A 300 -18.03 -2.62 -6.04
CA LEU A 300 -19.45 -2.38 -6.37
C LEU A 300 -19.81 -0.89 -6.30
N LEU A 301 -18.79 -0.02 -6.48
CA LEU A 301 -18.98 1.44 -6.49
C LEU A 301 -19.80 1.87 -7.68
N THR A 302 -20.61 2.92 -7.52
CA THR A 302 -21.57 3.38 -8.52
C THR A 302 -21.57 4.92 -8.62
N GLY A 303 -22.42 5.47 -9.47
CA GLY A 303 -22.59 6.91 -9.65
C GLY A 303 -21.63 7.51 -10.69
N PRO A 304 -21.79 8.81 -10.96
CA PRO A 304 -20.89 9.56 -11.82
C PRO A 304 -19.54 9.84 -11.12
N ILE A 305 -18.50 10.11 -11.90
CA ILE A 305 -17.25 10.64 -11.39
C ILE A 305 -17.46 12.11 -10.98
N PRO A 306 -17.16 12.49 -9.73
CA PRO A 306 -17.29 13.89 -9.31
C PRO A 306 -16.38 14.83 -10.10
N GLN A 307 -16.86 16.03 -10.44
CA GLN A 307 -16.07 17.06 -11.14
C GLN A 307 -14.82 17.47 -10.36
N SER A 308 -14.83 17.34 -9.03
CA SER A 308 -13.71 17.61 -8.15
C SER A 308 -12.45 16.78 -8.44
N PHE A 309 -12.58 15.67 -9.17
CA PHE A 309 -11.41 14.92 -9.65
C PHE A 309 -10.49 15.75 -10.54
N GLY A 310 -11.00 16.83 -11.16
CA GLY A 310 -10.19 17.81 -11.88
C GLY A 310 -9.21 18.59 -11.01
N CYS A 311 -9.34 18.54 -9.68
CA CYS A 311 -8.43 19.17 -8.73
C CYS A 311 -7.19 18.33 -8.38
N LEU A 312 -7.15 17.06 -8.81
CA LEU A 312 -6.08 16.11 -8.50
C LEU A 312 -4.84 16.32 -9.39
N ALA A 313 -4.24 17.49 -9.32
CA ALA A 313 -3.19 17.92 -10.25
C ALA A 313 -1.95 16.99 -10.29
N LYS A 314 -1.66 16.26 -9.20
CA LYS A 314 -0.54 15.32 -9.12
C LYS A 314 -0.90 13.89 -9.56
N LEU A 315 -2.17 13.60 -9.84
CA LEU A 315 -2.63 12.26 -10.13
C LEU A 315 -2.02 11.71 -11.43
N GLN A 316 -1.36 10.58 -11.32
CA GLN A 316 -0.69 9.86 -12.42
C GLN A 316 -1.43 8.57 -12.78
N TYR A 317 -1.91 7.86 -11.79
CA TYR A 317 -2.57 6.56 -11.95
C TYR A 317 -3.95 6.58 -11.32
N LEU A 318 -4.97 6.28 -12.11
CA LEU A 318 -6.34 6.12 -11.67
C LEU A 318 -6.90 4.79 -12.17
N ASN A 319 -7.26 3.90 -11.26
CA ASN A 319 -8.00 2.70 -11.62
C ASN A 319 -9.39 2.72 -11.02
N MET A 320 -10.41 2.67 -11.87
CA MET A 320 -11.81 2.54 -11.51
C MET A 320 -12.47 1.34 -12.20
N ALA A 321 -11.67 0.46 -12.82
CA ALA A 321 -12.16 -0.65 -13.61
C ALA A 321 -13.01 -1.63 -12.79
N HIS A 322 -13.92 -2.34 -13.47
CA HIS A 322 -14.76 -3.35 -12.83
C HIS A 322 -15.58 -2.81 -11.66
N ASN A 323 -16.43 -1.82 -11.96
CA ASN A 323 -17.39 -1.20 -11.03
C ASN A 323 -18.74 -0.97 -11.72
N LEU A 324 -19.60 -0.19 -11.09
CA LEU A 324 -20.93 0.18 -11.58
C LEU A 324 -21.03 1.69 -11.87
N PHE A 325 -19.93 2.36 -12.17
CA PHE A 325 -19.92 3.78 -12.50
C PHE A 325 -20.66 4.06 -13.82
N TYR A 326 -21.31 5.22 -13.90
CA TYR A 326 -22.10 5.61 -15.07
C TYR A 326 -22.04 7.11 -15.34
N GLY A 327 -22.77 7.57 -16.36
CA GLY A 327 -22.80 8.96 -16.79
C GLY A 327 -21.60 9.35 -17.66
N PRO A 328 -21.40 10.65 -17.93
CA PRO A 328 -20.29 11.13 -18.71
C PRO A 328 -18.97 11.05 -17.94
N ILE A 329 -17.87 10.80 -18.65
CA ILE A 329 -16.53 10.97 -18.07
C ILE A 329 -16.19 12.47 -18.07
N PRO A 330 -15.91 13.09 -16.90
CA PRO A 330 -15.66 14.53 -16.84
C PRO A 330 -14.43 14.94 -17.64
N GLU A 331 -14.57 15.96 -18.49
CA GLU A 331 -13.46 16.52 -19.28
C GLU A 331 -12.33 17.06 -18.39
N VAL A 332 -12.64 17.58 -17.20
CA VAL A 332 -11.66 18.08 -16.24
C VAL A 332 -10.70 16.97 -15.77
N LEU A 333 -11.18 15.73 -15.63
CA LEU A 333 -10.32 14.57 -15.34
C LEU A 333 -9.30 14.34 -16.46
N CYS A 334 -9.71 14.51 -17.71
CA CYS A 334 -8.86 14.29 -18.88
C CYS A 334 -7.92 15.46 -19.18
N ARG A 335 -8.06 16.59 -18.48
CA ARG A 335 -7.17 17.74 -18.54
C ARG A 335 -6.05 17.70 -17.49
N LEU A 336 -6.07 16.71 -16.60
CA LEU A 336 -5.01 16.58 -15.58
C LEU A 336 -3.63 16.49 -16.22
N PRO A 337 -2.67 17.32 -15.76
CA PRO A 337 -1.37 17.46 -16.44
C PRO A 337 -0.52 16.20 -16.34
N ASN A 338 -0.65 15.47 -15.24
CA ASN A 338 0.17 14.30 -14.94
C ASN A 338 -0.55 12.96 -15.25
N ALA A 339 -1.71 12.96 -15.90
CA ALA A 339 -2.43 11.75 -16.26
C ALA A 339 -1.55 10.81 -17.10
N PHE A 340 -1.13 9.70 -16.50
CA PHE A 340 -0.25 8.72 -17.15
C PHE A 340 -1.01 7.45 -17.56
N ASN A 341 -1.75 6.85 -16.63
CA ASN A 341 -2.52 5.64 -16.89
C ASN A 341 -3.84 5.68 -16.12
N PHE A 342 -4.92 5.96 -16.84
CA PHE A 342 -6.29 5.95 -16.31
C PHE A 342 -7.07 4.77 -16.88
N THR A 343 -7.55 3.90 -16.02
CA THR A 343 -8.30 2.70 -16.39
C THR A 343 -9.73 2.78 -15.84
N LEU A 344 -10.70 2.95 -16.74
CA LEU A 344 -12.13 3.07 -16.44
C LEU A 344 -12.94 1.93 -17.09
N THR A 345 -12.26 0.83 -17.44
CA THR A 345 -12.85 -0.30 -18.16
C THR A 345 -13.93 -1.03 -17.34
N TYR A 346 -14.82 -1.76 -18.00
CA TYR A 346 -15.84 -2.59 -17.35
C TYR A 346 -16.73 -1.81 -16.37
N ASN A 347 -17.22 -0.65 -16.83
CA ASN A 347 -18.21 0.18 -16.16
C ASN A 347 -19.42 0.44 -17.11
N TYR A 348 -20.17 1.50 -16.88
CA TYR A 348 -21.34 1.90 -17.66
C TYR A 348 -21.31 3.38 -18.07
N PHE A 349 -20.11 3.94 -18.23
CA PHE A 349 -19.96 5.31 -18.74
C PHE A 349 -20.61 5.46 -20.13
N THR A 350 -21.20 6.62 -20.39
CA THR A 350 -22.01 6.84 -21.60
C THR A 350 -21.40 7.80 -22.61
N GLN A 351 -20.53 8.72 -22.14
CA GLN A 351 -19.99 9.78 -22.98
C GLN A 351 -18.54 10.11 -22.64
N VAL A 352 -17.79 10.54 -23.67
CA VAL A 352 -16.45 11.12 -23.57
C VAL A 352 -16.33 12.33 -24.49
N GLY A 353 -15.83 13.42 -23.97
CA GLY A 353 -15.57 14.62 -24.73
C GLY A 353 -14.19 14.63 -25.42
N PRO A 354 -13.81 15.75 -26.06
CA PRO A 354 -12.61 15.86 -26.89
C PRO A 354 -11.29 15.56 -26.18
N GLN A 355 -11.11 16.04 -24.92
CA GLN A 355 -9.88 15.83 -24.17
C GLN A 355 -9.73 14.35 -23.77
N CYS A 356 -10.82 13.72 -23.34
CA CYS A 356 -10.82 12.30 -23.03
C CYS A 356 -10.51 11.46 -24.29
N ARG A 357 -11.08 11.81 -25.45
CA ARG A 357 -10.73 11.14 -26.74
C ARG A 357 -9.25 11.30 -27.10
N ARG A 358 -8.63 12.43 -26.78
CA ARG A 358 -7.19 12.64 -26.94
C ARG A 358 -6.38 11.66 -26.08
N LEU A 359 -6.73 11.49 -24.79
CA LEU A 359 -6.05 10.53 -23.89
C LEU A 359 -6.28 9.07 -24.34
N ILE A 360 -7.46 8.73 -24.88
CA ILE A 360 -7.74 7.39 -25.44
C ILE A 360 -6.78 7.11 -26.60
N ARG A 361 -6.67 8.04 -27.57
CA ARG A 361 -5.73 7.91 -28.71
C ARG A 361 -4.29 7.80 -28.25
N ALA A 362 -3.91 8.52 -27.18
CA ALA A 362 -2.57 8.46 -26.57
C ALA A 362 -2.35 7.19 -25.71
N ARG A 363 -3.33 6.30 -25.59
CA ARG A 363 -3.31 5.10 -24.72
C ARG A 363 -3.09 5.41 -23.24
N ARG A 364 -3.44 6.61 -22.82
CA ARG A 364 -3.37 7.04 -21.39
C ARG A 364 -4.71 6.87 -20.68
N LEU A 365 -5.81 6.68 -21.40
CA LEU A 365 -7.14 6.43 -20.87
C LEU A 365 -7.73 5.19 -21.56
N ASN A 366 -8.08 4.19 -20.76
CA ASN A 366 -8.77 2.99 -21.25
C ASN A 366 -10.23 3.00 -20.77
N VAL A 367 -11.18 2.97 -21.73
CA VAL A 367 -12.62 3.01 -21.49
C VAL A 367 -13.36 1.83 -22.13
N ASN A 368 -12.67 0.74 -22.42
CA ASN A 368 -13.30 -0.45 -23.02
C ASN A 368 -14.38 -1.04 -22.09
N ARG A 369 -15.37 -1.73 -22.68
CA ARG A 369 -16.45 -2.37 -21.92
C ARG A 369 -17.28 -1.39 -21.08
N ASN A 370 -17.57 -0.24 -21.64
CA ASN A 370 -18.55 0.74 -21.15
C ASN A 370 -19.74 0.82 -22.10
N CYS A 371 -20.55 1.89 -22.02
CA CYS A 371 -21.71 2.15 -22.86
C CYS A 371 -21.52 3.41 -23.73
N ILE A 372 -20.30 3.72 -24.15
CA ILE A 372 -19.94 4.94 -24.86
C ILE A 372 -20.22 4.77 -26.36
N MET A 373 -21.22 5.47 -26.88
CA MET A 373 -21.59 5.39 -28.30
C MET A 373 -20.42 5.88 -29.19
N GLY A 374 -20.21 5.17 -30.30
CA GLY A 374 -19.23 5.53 -31.32
C GLY A 374 -17.77 5.21 -30.94
N LEU A 375 -17.51 4.49 -29.85
CA LEU A 375 -16.21 3.92 -29.54
C LEU A 375 -16.20 2.39 -29.70
N PRO A 376 -15.09 1.82 -30.19
CA PRO A 376 -14.97 0.36 -30.28
C PRO A 376 -14.84 -0.29 -28.90
N GLY A 377 -15.10 -1.60 -28.84
CA GLY A 377 -14.86 -2.40 -27.63
C GLY A 377 -15.81 -2.13 -26.47
N GLN A 378 -17.00 -1.54 -26.75
CA GLN A 378 -18.00 -1.24 -25.73
C GLN A 378 -18.88 -2.46 -25.41
N ARG A 379 -19.70 -2.36 -24.36
CA ARG A 379 -20.70 -3.38 -24.01
C ARG A 379 -21.78 -3.48 -25.10
N PRO A 380 -22.42 -4.63 -25.25
CA PRO A 380 -23.64 -4.75 -26.06
C PRO A 380 -24.73 -3.78 -25.59
N ALA A 381 -25.46 -3.18 -26.53
CA ALA A 381 -26.53 -2.23 -26.23
C ALA A 381 -27.59 -2.81 -25.25
N ALA A 382 -27.95 -4.08 -25.40
CA ALA A 382 -28.88 -4.77 -24.51
C ALA A 382 -28.36 -4.88 -23.05
N GLU A 383 -27.06 -4.98 -22.85
CA GLU A 383 -26.45 -4.99 -21.52
C GLU A 383 -26.52 -3.60 -20.88
N CYS A 384 -26.21 -2.56 -21.63
CA CYS A 384 -26.35 -1.17 -21.20
C CYS A 384 -27.83 -0.83 -20.88
N ALA A 385 -28.77 -1.20 -21.73
CA ALA A 385 -30.17 -0.98 -21.48
C ALA A 385 -30.68 -1.65 -20.20
N ARG A 386 -30.27 -2.91 -19.95
CA ARG A 386 -30.61 -3.61 -18.69
C ARG A 386 -30.04 -2.92 -17.46
N PHE A 387 -28.83 -2.36 -17.55
CA PHE A 387 -28.23 -1.62 -16.44
C PHE A 387 -29.04 -0.34 -16.13
N PHE A 388 -29.38 0.44 -17.16
CA PHE A 388 -30.12 1.70 -16.99
C PHE A 388 -31.63 1.52 -16.76
N ALA A 389 -32.19 0.35 -16.99
CA ALA A 389 -33.59 0.06 -16.65
C ALA A 389 -33.84 0.08 -15.12
N LYS A 390 -32.81 -0.03 -14.28
CA LYS A 390 -32.94 0.05 -12.83
C LYS A 390 -32.56 1.47 -12.38
N PRO A 391 -33.44 2.17 -11.63
CA PRO A 391 -33.09 3.48 -11.07
C PRO A 391 -31.84 3.43 -10.23
N ARG A 392 -30.93 4.36 -10.45
CA ARG A 392 -29.68 4.50 -9.68
C ARG A 392 -29.52 5.98 -9.35
N SER A 393 -29.30 6.26 -8.09
CA SER A 393 -29.07 7.61 -7.63
C SER A 393 -27.95 7.64 -6.57
N CYS A 394 -27.26 8.73 -6.54
CA CYS A 394 -26.31 9.05 -5.48
C CYS A 394 -26.93 10.07 -4.53
N ALA A 395 -26.82 9.86 -3.25
CA ALA A 395 -27.19 10.89 -2.31
C ALA A 395 -26.41 12.18 -2.62
N ARG A 396 -27.11 13.30 -2.75
CA ARG A 396 -26.54 14.63 -3.05
C ARG A 396 -25.86 14.73 -4.43
N GLU A 397 -26.51 14.27 -5.48
CA GLU A 397 -26.01 14.40 -6.87
C GLU A 397 -25.60 15.82 -7.25
N SER A 398 -26.26 16.85 -6.70
CA SER A 398 -25.89 18.26 -6.92
C SER A 398 -24.44 18.58 -6.51
N SER A 399 -23.84 17.84 -5.58
CA SER A 399 -22.45 18.03 -5.17
C SER A 399 -21.42 17.56 -6.21
N PHE A 400 -21.84 16.75 -7.20
CA PHE A 400 -20.93 16.28 -8.25
C PHE A 400 -20.60 17.35 -9.31
N SER A 401 -21.41 18.38 -9.43
CA SER A 401 -21.16 19.53 -10.31
C SER A 401 -20.27 20.60 -9.67
N PHE A 402 -20.11 20.59 -8.36
CA PHE A 402 -19.26 21.52 -7.63
C PHE A 402 -17.80 21.09 -7.69
N ILE A 403 -16.88 22.03 -7.89
CA ILE A 403 -15.43 21.78 -7.99
C ILE A 403 -14.69 22.52 -6.87
N PRO A 404 -14.78 22.10 -5.60
CA PRO A 404 -13.95 22.65 -4.55
C PRO A 404 -12.57 22.00 -4.64
N CYS A 405 -11.55 22.80 -4.96
CA CYS A 405 -10.16 22.32 -4.97
C CYS A 405 -9.45 22.56 -3.63
N THR A 406 -10.10 23.21 -2.68
CA THR A 406 -9.57 23.49 -1.35
C THR A 406 -10.59 23.19 -0.28
N LEU A 407 -10.12 22.68 0.86
CA LEU A 407 -10.97 22.54 2.04
C LEU A 407 -11.43 23.89 2.56
N PRO A 408 -12.66 24.03 3.05
CA PRO A 408 -13.08 25.22 3.78
C PRO A 408 -12.15 25.47 4.98
N ALA A 409 -11.82 26.74 5.24
CA ALA A 409 -10.88 27.14 6.31
C ALA A 409 -11.25 26.58 7.70
N SER A 410 -12.54 26.33 7.96
CA SER A 410 -13.03 25.70 9.18
C SER A 410 -12.61 24.23 9.35
N SER A 411 -12.20 23.56 8.27
CA SER A 411 -11.77 22.16 8.27
C SER A 411 -10.25 22.00 8.33
N MET A 412 -9.47 23.07 8.25
CA MET A 412 -8.00 23.06 8.16
C MET A 412 -7.27 22.89 9.50
N LYS A 413 -7.98 22.73 10.61
CA LYS A 413 -7.38 22.72 11.96
C LYS A 413 -6.68 21.42 12.37
N ILE A 414 -6.14 20.61 11.49
CA ILE A 414 -5.27 19.47 11.88
C ILE A 414 -4.29 19.19 10.74
N ALA A 415 -3.03 19.31 11.04
CA ALA A 415 -1.79 18.89 10.41
C ALA A 415 -0.93 20.04 9.87
N SER A 416 0.22 20.23 10.50
CA SER A 416 1.33 21.00 9.94
C SER A 416 1.83 20.31 8.67
N PRO A 417 2.21 21.05 7.61
CA PRO A 417 2.71 20.43 6.39
C PRO A 417 4.05 19.74 6.66
N PRO A 418 4.28 18.54 6.13
CA PRO A 418 5.61 17.96 6.11
C PRO A 418 6.53 18.82 5.24
N THR A 419 7.75 19.05 5.71
CA THR A 419 8.82 19.63 4.93
C THR A 419 9.21 18.67 3.81
N ASP A 420 9.52 19.17 2.61
CA ASP A 420 9.82 18.38 1.41
C ASP A 420 11.13 17.55 1.48
N ASP A 421 11.72 17.40 2.65
CA ASP A 421 12.91 16.58 2.86
C ASP A 421 12.52 15.10 2.98
N GLU A 422 12.91 14.32 1.98
CA GLU A 422 12.74 12.89 1.89
C GLU A 422 13.49 12.22 3.06
N ALA A 423 12.73 11.75 4.05
CA ALA A 423 13.32 11.02 5.18
C ALA A 423 14.05 9.77 4.67
N PRO A 424 15.33 9.57 5.02
CA PRO A 424 16.05 8.36 4.63
C PRO A 424 15.37 7.13 5.25
N ALA A 425 15.29 6.04 4.48
CA ALA A 425 14.77 4.77 5.00
C ALA A 425 15.57 4.37 6.23
N PRO A 426 14.92 4.19 7.39
CA PRO A 426 15.61 3.95 8.63
C PRO A 426 16.23 2.54 8.64
N GLN A 427 17.47 2.44 9.06
CA GLN A 427 18.18 1.17 9.25
C GLN A 427 18.47 0.85 10.72
N SER A 428 18.18 1.80 11.61
CA SER A 428 18.41 1.67 13.07
C SER A 428 17.69 2.82 13.79
N TYR A 429 18.17 3.21 14.96
CA TYR A 429 17.66 4.38 15.71
C TYR A 429 17.76 5.74 14.97
N LYS A 430 18.39 5.81 13.81
CA LYS A 430 18.56 7.07 13.07
C LYS A 430 17.23 7.78 12.75
N ALA A 431 16.16 7.03 12.48
CA ALA A 431 14.84 7.60 12.25
C ALA A 431 14.23 8.30 13.49
N LEU A 432 14.66 7.95 14.68
CA LEU A 432 14.19 8.61 15.90
C LEU A 432 14.70 10.05 16.06
N HIS A 433 15.70 10.44 15.28
CA HIS A 433 16.30 11.76 15.25
C HIS A 433 15.90 12.57 14.00
N ALA A 434 15.06 12.03 13.13
CA ALA A 434 14.47 12.82 12.05
C ALA A 434 13.62 13.96 12.64
N PRO A 435 13.67 15.18 12.09
CA PRO A 435 12.82 16.26 12.55
C PRO A 435 11.35 15.87 12.42
N PRO A 436 10.47 16.29 13.34
CA PRO A 436 9.04 16.03 13.21
C PRO A 436 8.51 16.65 11.92
N HIS A 437 7.83 15.85 11.13
CA HIS A 437 7.24 16.24 9.84
C HIS A 437 6.07 17.21 9.99
#